data_afc47f58beeced43c528775901d9b2ea
#
_entry.id   afc47f58beeced43c528775901d9b2ea
#
_cell.length_a   1.000
_cell.length_b   1.000
_cell.length_c   1.000
_cell.angle_alpha   90.00
_cell.angle_beta   90.00
_cell.angle_gamma   90.00
#
_symmetry.space_group_name_H-M   'P 1'
#
loop_
_entity.id
_entity.type
_entity.pdbx_description
1 polymer ?
#
loop_
_entity_poly.entity_id
_entity_poly.type
_entity_poly.pdbx_seq_one_letter_code
_entity_poly.pdbx_strand_id
1 'polypeptide(L)'
;MNFRARAFSLEEEGRLRKLTTIRMIVATLVVGAAIMVLQHDDKIMSVVALYGVLGVHFISTGIVCLGFRVGFMSFGKLLWTEILTDILILTLIIHCMGGSSSYFTILYVLPILVGGIYFQLTGGIVTALLATSVYIVYSSLELRGILPSSTHEMMVAQQDIYRPLLKGYIHMVVFTLTGVMSGFVSRHIQSKGLELADRERELRRMRLSTDSIIHNLNSGLIVTDMEGRVLTVNPAARSLLGIGFGTTLKGKTISDMR
;
A
#
# COMPACT_ATOMS: atom_id res chain seq x y z
N MET A 1 -30.16 -6.66 9.02
CA MET A 1 -28.79 -6.70 9.59
C MET A 1 -27.90 -7.41 8.57
N ASN A 2 -26.91 -6.82 7.95
CA ASN A 2 -25.81 -7.48 7.20
C ASN A 2 -25.40 -6.99 5.81
N PHE A 3 -26.04 -5.97 5.23
CA PHE A 3 -25.53 -5.47 3.94
C PHE A 3 -24.27 -4.57 4.12
N ARG A 4 -24.21 -3.75 5.17
CA ARG A 4 -23.04 -2.90 5.48
C ARG A 4 -21.82 -3.71 5.96
N ALA A 5 -22.03 -4.77 6.73
CA ALA A 5 -20.94 -5.66 7.19
C ALA A 5 -20.33 -6.47 6.03
N ARG A 6 -21.17 -6.93 5.08
CA ARG A 6 -20.70 -7.65 3.89
C ARG A 6 -19.95 -6.75 2.89
N ALA A 7 -20.40 -5.50 2.70
CA ALA A 7 -19.70 -4.56 1.82
C ALA A 7 -18.34 -4.14 2.38
N PHE A 8 -18.22 -3.97 3.71
CA PHE A 8 -16.98 -3.66 4.38
C PHE A 8 -15.97 -4.81 4.27
N SER A 9 -16.44 -6.06 4.43
CA SER A 9 -15.60 -7.25 4.28
C SER A 9 -15.09 -7.48 2.84
N LEU A 10 -15.86 -7.13 1.82
CA LEU A 10 -15.44 -7.26 0.41
C LEU A 10 -14.34 -6.28 0.04
N GLU A 11 -14.38 -5.06 0.56
CA GLU A 11 -13.32 -4.06 0.33
C GLU A 11 -12.03 -4.44 1.06
N GLU A 12 -12.12 -4.92 2.30
CA GLU A 12 -10.99 -5.43 3.07
C GLU A 12 -10.36 -6.67 2.38
N GLU A 13 -11.17 -7.58 1.89
CA GLU A 13 -10.71 -8.75 1.15
C GLU A 13 -10.00 -8.36 -0.17
N GLY A 14 -10.52 -7.36 -0.87
CA GLY A 14 -9.87 -6.81 -2.06
C GLY A 14 -8.51 -6.16 -1.76
N ARG A 15 -8.40 -5.40 -0.67
CA ARG A 15 -7.15 -4.80 -0.21
C ARG A 15 -6.14 -5.86 0.21
N LEU A 16 -6.59 -6.86 0.97
CA LEU A 16 -5.75 -7.98 1.40
C LEU A 16 -5.17 -8.73 0.20
N ARG A 17 -6.02 -9.10 -0.77
CA ARG A 17 -5.58 -9.82 -1.97
C ARG A 17 -4.50 -9.05 -2.74
N LYS A 18 -4.68 -7.73 -2.92
CA LYS A 18 -3.68 -6.88 -3.58
C LYS A 18 -2.37 -6.84 -2.80
N LEU A 19 -2.43 -6.63 -1.49
CA LEU A 19 -1.26 -6.60 -0.63
C LEU A 19 -0.49 -7.93 -0.70
N THR A 20 -1.19 -9.04 -0.49
CA THR A 20 -0.60 -10.39 -0.52
C THR A 20 0.04 -10.68 -1.87
N THR A 21 -0.63 -10.33 -2.99
CA THR A 21 -0.07 -10.54 -4.33
C THR A 21 1.22 -9.75 -4.52
N ILE A 22 1.25 -8.47 -4.15
CA ILE A 22 2.44 -7.62 -4.26
C ILE A 22 3.58 -8.20 -3.40
N ARG A 23 3.30 -8.60 -2.16
CA ARG A 23 4.30 -9.21 -1.27
C ARG A 23 4.89 -10.50 -1.85
N MET A 24 4.05 -11.37 -2.40
CA MET A 24 4.50 -12.61 -3.04
C MET A 24 5.43 -12.33 -4.22
N ILE A 25 5.08 -11.36 -5.07
CA ILE A 25 5.92 -10.94 -6.19
C ILE A 25 7.26 -10.40 -5.67
N VAL A 26 7.23 -9.49 -4.69
CA VAL A 26 8.44 -8.88 -4.12
C VAL A 26 9.32 -9.94 -3.45
N ALA A 27 8.76 -10.83 -2.64
CA ALA A 27 9.51 -11.91 -2.00
C ALA A 27 10.17 -12.84 -3.03
N THR A 28 9.45 -13.21 -4.09
CA THR A 28 9.99 -14.05 -5.17
C THR A 28 11.14 -13.34 -5.90
N LEU A 29 11.01 -12.05 -6.19
CA LEU A 29 12.06 -11.26 -6.84
C LEU A 29 13.28 -11.12 -5.94
N VAL A 30 13.10 -10.84 -4.65
CA VAL A 30 14.19 -10.70 -3.68
C VAL A 30 14.96 -12.02 -3.53
N VAL A 31 14.24 -13.13 -3.34
CA VAL A 31 14.87 -14.46 -3.23
C VAL A 31 15.52 -14.86 -4.55
N GLY A 32 14.89 -14.57 -5.69
CA GLY A 32 15.47 -14.83 -7.01
C GLY A 32 16.79 -14.07 -7.22
N ALA A 33 16.83 -12.79 -6.86
CA ALA A 33 18.06 -11.99 -6.89
C ALA A 33 19.14 -12.55 -5.95
N ALA A 34 18.75 -12.95 -4.72
CA ALA A 34 19.66 -13.55 -3.76
C ALA A 34 20.25 -14.87 -4.27
N ILE A 35 19.44 -15.74 -4.89
CA ILE A 35 19.91 -16.99 -5.49
C ILE A 35 20.91 -16.70 -6.61
N MET A 36 20.63 -15.70 -7.47
CA MET A 36 21.51 -15.33 -8.58
C MET A 36 22.91 -14.89 -8.08
N VAL A 37 22.95 -14.13 -6.96
CA VAL A 37 24.19 -13.72 -6.32
C VAL A 37 24.94 -14.92 -5.73
N LEU A 38 24.27 -15.83 -5.02
CA LEU A 38 24.88 -16.98 -4.37
C LEU A 38 25.38 -18.05 -5.36
N GLN A 39 24.72 -18.21 -6.52
CA GLN A 39 25.16 -19.12 -7.57
C GLN A 39 26.51 -18.70 -8.15
N HIS A 40 26.79 -17.41 -8.15
CA HIS A 40 28.08 -16.90 -8.61
C HIS A 40 29.22 -17.26 -7.63
N ASP A 41 28.92 -17.46 -6.35
CA ASP A 41 29.86 -17.76 -5.29
C ASP A 41 29.95 -19.27 -4.94
N ASP A 42 29.37 -20.16 -5.73
CA ASP A 42 29.31 -21.63 -5.54
C ASP A 42 28.79 -22.08 -4.15
N LYS A 43 27.93 -21.29 -3.52
CA LYS A 43 27.34 -21.56 -2.20
C LYS A 43 26.03 -22.35 -2.29
N ILE A 44 26.07 -23.59 -2.76
CA ILE A 44 24.87 -24.43 -3.04
C ILE A 44 23.99 -24.61 -1.79
N MET A 45 24.58 -24.83 -0.60
CA MET A 45 23.82 -25.00 0.66
C MET A 45 22.96 -23.77 1.00
N SER A 46 23.51 -22.57 0.77
CA SER A 46 22.76 -21.33 1.01
C SER A 46 21.62 -21.15 0.00
N VAL A 47 21.78 -21.60 -1.24
CA VAL A 47 20.72 -21.59 -2.28
C VAL A 47 19.57 -22.49 -1.86
N VAL A 48 19.83 -23.72 -1.39
CA VAL A 48 18.79 -24.65 -0.89
C VAL A 48 18.05 -24.04 0.30
N ALA A 49 18.77 -23.41 1.23
CA ALA A 49 18.16 -22.71 2.37
C ALA A 49 17.21 -21.58 1.92
N LEU A 50 17.59 -20.79 0.89
CA LEU A 50 16.72 -19.73 0.35
C LEU A 50 15.43 -20.27 -0.26
N TYR A 51 15.45 -21.40 -0.97
CA TYR A 51 14.23 -22.06 -1.41
C TYR A 51 13.35 -22.47 -0.24
N GLY A 52 13.94 -22.98 0.85
CA GLY A 52 13.23 -23.29 2.09
C GLY A 52 12.58 -22.05 2.71
N VAL A 53 13.30 -20.93 2.79
CA VAL A 53 12.78 -19.64 3.29
C VAL A 53 11.60 -19.15 2.43
N LEU A 54 11.71 -19.27 1.10
CA LEU A 54 10.62 -18.92 0.20
C LEU A 54 9.38 -19.79 0.45
N GLY A 55 9.58 -21.11 0.62
CA GLY A 55 8.50 -22.04 0.96
C GLY A 55 7.80 -21.68 2.28
N VAL A 56 8.57 -21.34 3.32
CA VAL A 56 8.04 -20.88 4.62
C VAL A 56 7.24 -19.59 4.44
N HIS A 57 7.72 -18.65 3.62
CA HIS A 57 6.99 -17.41 3.32
C HIS A 57 5.63 -17.67 2.65
N PHE A 58 5.58 -18.55 1.64
CA PHE A 58 4.31 -18.93 0.99
C PHE A 58 3.34 -19.62 1.96
N ILE A 59 3.85 -20.54 2.78
CA ILE A 59 3.03 -21.26 3.76
C ILE A 59 2.48 -20.30 4.83
N SER A 60 3.33 -19.45 5.41
CA SER A 60 2.92 -18.46 6.43
C SER A 60 1.85 -17.51 5.91
N THR A 61 2.04 -16.99 4.70
CA THR A 61 1.05 -16.12 4.04
C THR A 61 -0.27 -16.87 3.79
N GLY A 62 -0.21 -18.13 3.37
CA GLY A 62 -1.41 -18.96 3.19
C GLY A 62 -2.19 -19.19 4.49
N ILE A 63 -1.48 -19.45 5.60
CA ILE A 63 -2.08 -19.62 6.94
C ILE A 63 -2.76 -18.31 7.38
N VAL A 64 -2.11 -17.17 7.21
CA VAL A 64 -2.64 -15.86 7.58
C VAL A 64 -3.89 -15.52 6.75
N CYS A 65 -3.87 -15.76 5.44
CA CYS A 65 -5.03 -15.58 4.58
C CYS A 65 -6.20 -16.49 4.96
N LEU A 66 -5.91 -17.72 5.33
CA LEU A 66 -6.94 -18.67 5.79
C LEU A 66 -7.55 -18.21 7.12
N GLY A 67 -6.73 -17.75 8.07
CA GLY A 67 -7.17 -17.21 9.36
C GLY A 67 -8.10 -15.98 9.20
N PHE A 68 -7.85 -15.16 8.19
CA PHE A 68 -8.75 -14.05 7.85
C PHE A 68 -10.08 -14.55 7.27
N ARG A 69 -10.05 -15.50 6.31
CA ARG A 69 -11.27 -16.06 5.70
C ARG A 69 -12.17 -16.78 6.70
N VAL A 70 -11.58 -17.45 7.68
CA VAL A 70 -12.32 -18.13 8.76
C VAL A 70 -12.86 -17.13 9.81
N GLY A 71 -12.47 -15.84 9.72
CA GLY A 71 -12.91 -14.81 10.66
C GLY A 71 -12.18 -14.83 12.01
N PHE A 72 -11.08 -15.58 12.11
CA PHE A 72 -10.26 -15.67 13.33
C PHE A 72 -9.45 -14.39 13.60
N MET A 73 -9.09 -13.66 12.55
CA MET A 73 -8.26 -12.44 12.65
C MET A 73 -8.95 -11.23 12.04
N SER A 74 -8.89 -10.09 12.72
CA SER A 74 -9.26 -8.80 12.13
C SER A 74 -8.17 -8.34 11.16
N PHE A 75 -8.53 -7.50 10.18
CA PHE A 75 -7.61 -6.98 9.16
C PHE A 75 -6.34 -6.33 9.75
N GLY A 76 -6.49 -5.54 10.82
CA GLY A 76 -5.33 -4.92 11.49
C GLY A 76 -4.39 -5.93 12.16
N LYS A 77 -4.93 -6.96 12.83
CA LYS A 77 -4.11 -8.03 13.42
C LYS A 77 -3.37 -8.84 12.37
N LEU A 78 -4.04 -9.12 11.26
CA LEU A 78 -3.46 -9.80 10.11
C LEU A 78 -2.27 -9.03 9.56
N LEU A 79 -2.42 -7.71 9.31
CA LEU A 79 -1.32 -6.87 8.82
C LEU A 79 -0.11 -6.86 9.76
N TRP A 80 -0.33 -6.77 11.08
CA TRP A 80 0.75 -6.85 12.05
C TRP A 80 1.45 -8.20 12.04
N THR A 81 0.70 -9.30 11.94
CA THR A 81 1.27 -10.65 11.83
C THR A 81 2.12 -10.77 10.57
N GLU A 82 1.65 -10.25 9.44
CA GLU A 82 2.40 -10.25 8.19
C GLU A 82 3.68 -9.42 8.27
N ILE A 83 3.64 -8.21 8.85
CA ILE A 83 4.82 -7.36 9.04
C ILE A 83 5.87 -8.08 9.90
N LEU A 84 5.46 -8.70 11.00
CA LEU A 84 6.35 -9.46 11.87
C LEU A 84 6.98 -10.65 11.13
N THR A 85 6.16 -11.38 10.38
CA THR A 85 6.63 -12.53 9.58
C THR A 85 7.63 -12.08 8.52
N ASP A 86 7.38 -10.96 7.84
CA ASP A 86 8.32 -10.39 6.85
C ASP A 86 9.67 -10.01 7.47
N ILE A 87 9.66 -9.36 8.63
CA ILE A 87 10.89 -9.02 9.36
C ILE A 87 11.70 -10.29 9.68
N LEU A 88 11.05 -11.35 10.17
CA LEU A 88 11.72 -12.61 10.49
C LEU A 88 12.27 -13.32 9.24
N ILE A 89 11.48 -13.36 8.17
CA ILE A 89 11.89 -13.97 6.89
C ILE A 89 13.07 -13.22 6.29
N LEU A 90 13.04 -11.88 6.30
CA LEU A 90 14.17 -11.07 5.85
C LEU A 90 15.42 -11.32 6.69
N THR A 91 15.27 -11.52 8.01
CA THR A 91 16.41 -11.89 8.86
C THR A 91 17.03 -13.22 8.42
N LEU A 92 16.20 -14.22 8.06
CA LEU A 92 16.69 -15.49 7.53
C LEU A 92 17.39 -15.33 6.17
N ILE A 93 16.84 -14.52 5.28
CA ILE A 93 17.49 -14.21 3.98
C ILE A 93 18.84 -13.54 4.22
N ILE A 94 18.91 -12.55 5.10
CA ILE A 94 20.14 -11.84 5.45
C ILE A 94 21.18 -12.82 6.01
N HIS A 95 20.75 -13.76 6.87
CA HIS A 95 21.65 -14.79 7.40
C HIS A 95 22.25 -15.66 6.30
N CYS A 96 21.44 -16.11 5.33
CA CYS A 96 21.90 -16.89 4.19
C CYS A 96 22.84 -16.09 3.26
N MET A 97 22.69 -14.75 3.22
CA MET A 97 23.43 -13.85 2.33
C MET A 97 24.70 -13.24 2.92
N GLY A 98 25.17 -13.78 4.03
CA GLY A 98 26.44 -13.34 4.65
C GLY A 98 26.29 -12.57 5.97
N GLY A 99 25.10 -12.62 6.58
CA GLY A 99 24.89 -12.11 7.93
C GLY A 99 24.64 -10.61 8.00
N SER A 100 24.87 -10.03 9.17
CA SER A 100 24.64 -8.60 9.45
C SER A 100 25.48 -7.64 8.60
N SER A 101 26.53 -8.14 7.96
CA SER A 101 27.38 -7.37 7.03
C SER A 101 26.84 -7.35 5.60
N SER A 102 25.80 -8.11 5.30
CA SER A 102 25.19 -8.20 3.97
C SER A 102 24.53 -6.88 3.55
N TYR A 103 24.66 -6.53 2.27
CA TYR A 103 23.91 -5.41 1.68
C TYR A 103 22.38 -5.62 1.71
N PHE A 104 21.93 -6.87 1.87
CA PHE A 104 20.51 -7.21 1.96
C PHE A 104 19.82 -6.70 3.22
N THR A 105 20.56 -6.20 4.22
CA THR A 105 19.98 -5.55 5.41
C THR A 105 19.09 -4.36 5.08
N ILE A 106 19.33 -3.70 3.94
CA ILE A 106 18.47 -2.61 3.45
C ILE A 106 17.01 -3.06 3.19
N LEU A 107 16.77 -4.36 2.96
CA LEU A 107 15.43 -4.88 2.70
C LEU A 107 14.47 -4.74 3.88
N TYR A 108 14.96 -4.53 5.11
CA TYR A 108 14.09 -4.18 6.24
C TYR A 108 13.27 -2.91 6.01
N VAL A 109 13.67 -2.06 5.06
CA VAL A 109 12.90 -0.89 4.63
C VAL A 109 11.51 -1.29 4.10
N LEU A 110 11.37 -2.47 3.47
CA LEU A 110 10.10 -2.92 2.89
C LEU A 110 8.98 -3.08 3.93
N PRO A 111 9.12 -3.89 5.01
CA PRO A 111 8.10 -3.97 6.05
C PRO A 111 7.88 -2.65 6.79
N ILE A 112 8.91 -1.79 6.91
CA ILE A 112 8.78 -0.46 7.53
C ILE A 112 7.88 0.44 6.66
N LEU A 113 8.05 0.43 5.35
CA LEU A 113 7.17 1.14 4.42
C LEU A 113 5.73 0.66 4.53
N VAL A 114 5.51 -0.67 4.58
CA VAL A 114 4.18 -1.26 4.74
C VAL A 114 3.54 -0.78 6.05
N GLY A 115 4.27 -0.82 7.17
CA GLY A 115 3.81 -0.31 8.46
C GLY A 115 3.39 1.16 8.39
N GLY A 116 4.18 2.01 7.74
CA GLY A 116 3.88 3.44 7.54
C GLY A 116 2.68 3.68 6.62
N ILE A 117 2.53 2.90 5.55
CA ILE A 117 1.41 3.03 4.61
C ILE A 117 0.06 2.69 5.28
N TYR A 118 0.00 1.61 6.04
CA TYR A 118 -1.26 1.12 6.61
C TYR A 118 -1.60 1.73 7.96
N PHE A 119 -0.61 1.97 8.82
CA PHE A 119 -0.81 2.48 10.17
C PHE A 119 -0.27 3.90 10.38
N GLN A 120 0.06 4.59 9.29
CA GLN A 120 0.55 5.97 9.29
C GLN A 120 1.84 6.13 10.14
N LEU A 121 1.98 7.29 10.79
CA LEU A 121 3.20 7.63 11.53
C LEU A 121 3.50 6.65 12.66
N THR A 122 2.49 6.24 13.41
CA THR A 122 2.66 5.27 14.52
C THR A 122 3.11 3.91 14.01
N GLY A 123 2.51 3.42 12.92
CA GLY A 123 2.90 2.16 12.31
C GLY A 123 4.32 2.18 11.75
N GLY A 124 4.69 3.26 11.05
CA GLY A 124 6.04 3.42 10.53
C GLY A 124 7.10 3.42 11.62
N ILE A 125 6.88 4.17 12.72
CA ILE A 125 7.81 4.21 13.85
C ILE A 125 7.89 2.87 14.56
N VAL A 126 6.75 2.24 14.89
CA VAL A 126 6.74 0.95 15.59
C VAL A 126 7.43 -0.13 14.77
N THR A 127 7.16 -0.20 13.46
CA THR A 127 7.81 -1.18 12.57
C THR A 127 9.30 -0.92 12.45
N ALA A 128 9.73 0.35 12.38
CA ALA A 128 11.15 0.72 12.35
C ALA A 128 11.88 0.29 13.63
N LEU A 129 11.26 0.52 14.80
CA LEU A 129 11.80 0.09 16.09
C LEU A 129 11.89 -1.44 16.18
N LEU A 130 10.87 -2.16 15.72
CA LEU A 130 10.87 -3.62 15.68
C LEU A 130 11.97 -4.16 14.77
N ALA A 131 12.08 -3.64 13.54
CA ALA A 131 13.11 -4.04 12.59
C ALA A 131 14.52 -3.75 13.15
N THR A 132 14.73 -2.58 13.76
CA THR A 132 15.97 -2.21 14.41
C THR A 132 16.31 -3.15 15.57
N SER A 133 15.32 -3.46 16.41
CA SER A 133 15.53 -4.37 17.56
C SER A 133 15.91 -5.78 17.10
N VAL A 134 15.21 -6.32 16.09
CA VAL A 134 15.52 -7.62 15.51
C VAL A 134 16.93 -7.62 14.89
N TYR A 135 17.29 -6.57 14.15
CA TYR A 135 18.62 -6.43 13.57
C TYR A 135 19.73 -6.38 14.64
N ILE A 136 19.54 -5.60 15.71
CA ILE A 136 20.51 -5.49 16.81
C ILE A 136 20.68 -6.82 17.53
N VAL A 137 19.57 -7.50 17.86
CA VAL A 137 19.61 -8.83 18.50
C VAL A 137 20.32 -9.83 17.60
N TYR A 138 19.93 -9.89 16.32
CA TYR A 138 20.55 -10.77 15.33
C TYR A 138 22.05 -10.53 15.21
N SER A 139 22.47 -9.27 15.02
CA SER A 139 23.89 -8.90 14.91
C SER A 139 24.67 -9.21 16.19
N SER A 140 24.05 -9.06 17.37
CA SER A 140 24.66 -9.40 18.66
C SER A 140 24.88 -10.91 18.84
N LEU A 141 23.94 -11.75 18.37
CA LEU A 141 24.08 -13.21 18.39
C LEU A 141 25.17 -13.69 17.44
N GLU A 142 25.30 -13.05 16.29
CA GLU A 142 26.41 -13.29 15.35
C GLU A 142 27.75 -12.93 15.97
N LEU A 143 27.88 -11.74 16.55
CA LEU A 143 29.13 -11.29 17.21
C LEU A 143 29.58 -12.20 18.34
N ARG A 144 28.66 -12.81 19.08
CA ARG A 144 28.93 -13.77 20.14
C ARG A 144 29.30 -15.17 19.63
N GLY A 145 29.24 -15.40 18.30
CA GLY A 145 29.49 -16.70 17.69
C GLY A 145 28.40 -17.74 17.95
N ILE A 146 27.23 -17.33 18.45
CA ILE A 146 26.05 -18.20 18.65
C ILE A 146 25.46 -18.60 17.31
N LEU A 147 25.42 -17.66 16.36
CA LEU A 147 25.02 -17.92 15.00
C LEU A 147 26.24 -18.01 14.08
N PRO A 148 26.34 -19.07 13.24
CA PRO A 148 27.48 -19.21 12.34
C PRO A 148 27.47 -18.09 11.31
N SER A 149 28.54 -17.33 11.21
CA SER A 149 28.75 -16.34 10.18
C SER A 149 29.60 -16.89 9.05
N SER A 150 29.17 -16.67 7.81
CA SER A 150 29.89 -17.13 6.62
C SER A 150 30.94 -16.14 6.13
N THR A 151 31.09 -14.97 6.74
CA THR A 151 31.93 -13.88 6.22
C THR A 151 33.19 -13.68 7.03
N HIS A 152 34.34 -13.64 6.32
CA HIS A 152 35.68 -13.28 6.84
C HIS A 152 35.67 -11.90 7.56
N GLU A 153 34.73 -11.02 7.21
CA GLU A 153 34.57 -9.71 7.86
C GLU A 153 34.20 -9.80 9.34
N MET A 154 33.61 -10.91 9.80
CA MET A 154 33.32 -11.08 11.23
C MET A 154 34.54 -11.41 12.08
N MET A 155 35.54 -12.09 11.53
CA MET A 155 36.81 -12.27 12.27
C MET A 155 37.51 -10.92 12.52
N VAL A 156 37.35 -9.98 11.58
CA VAL A 156 37.87 -8.60 11.71
C VAL A 156 36.98 -7.78 12.65
N ALA A 157 35.66 -8.00 12.64
CA ALA A 157 34.69 -7.28 13.49
C ALA A 157 34.82 -7.68 14.98
N GLN A 158 35.29 -8.88 15.28
CA GLN A 158 35.62 -9.29 16.66
C GLN A 158 36.82 -8.51 17.27
N GLN A 159 37.66 -7.96 16.43
CA GLN A 159 38.80 -7.12 16.88
C GLN A 159 38.42 -5.64 17.03
N ASP A 160 37.33 -5.18 16.40
CA ASP A 160 36.92 -3.78 16.43
C ASP A 160 35.42 -3.65 16.69
N ILE A 161 35.03 -3.46 17.95
CA ILE A 161 33.65 -3.34 18.41
C ILE A 161 32.96 -2.08 17.86
N TYR A 162 33.70 -1.07 17.42
CA TYR A 162 33.13 0.18 16.90
C TYR A 162 32.40 0.00 15.57
N ARG A 163 32.87 -0.89 14.70
CA ARG A 163 32.26 -1.12 13.38
C ARG A 163 30.84 -1.66 13.45
N PRO A 164 30.54 -2.74 14.22
CA PRO A 164 29.17 -3.22 14.35
C PRO A 164 28.24 -2.23 15.06
N LEU A 165 28.76 -1.47 16.05
CA LEU A 165 27.99 -0.42 16.71
C LEU A 165 27.64 0.71 15.75
N LEU A 166 28.61 1.15 14.92
CA LEU A 166 28.37 2.18 13.90
C LEU A 166 27.35 1.70 12.85
N LYS A 167 27.47 0.45 12.36
CA LYS A 167 26.48 -0.14 11.47
C LYS A 167 25.09 -0.18 12.11
N GLY A 168 24.98 -0.64 13.34
CA GLY A 168 23.71 -0.65 14.09
C GLY A 168 23.09 0.73 14.22
N TYR A 169 23.90 1.74 14.54
CA TYR A 169 23.46 3.12 14.62
C TYR A 169 22.96 3.66 13.27
N ILE A 170 23.69 3.41 12.18
CA ILE A 170 23.29 3.81 10.83
C ILE A 170 21.95 3.16 10.45
N HIS A 171 21.78 1.86 10.68
CA HIS A 171 20.51 1.17 10.40
C HIS A 171 19.36 1.73 11.23
N MET A 172 19.59 2.01 12.52
CA MET A 172 18.60 2.63 13.40
C MET A 172 18.13 3.98 12.84
N VAL A 173 19.05 4.85 12.42
CA VAL A 173 18.75 6.15 11.85
C VAL A 173 17.98 6.00 10.52
N VAL A 174 18.47 5.15 9.61
CA VAL A 174 17.85 4.94 8.29
C VAL A 174 16.43 4.35 8.45
N PHE A 175 16.27 3.34 9.30
CA PHE A 175 14.97 2.69 9.52
C PHE A 175 13.97 3.65 10.17
N THR A 176 14.41 4.41 11.18
CA THR A 176 13.55 5.40 11.84
C THR A 176 13.14 6.50 10.86
N LEU A 177 14.09 7.04 10.11
CA LEU A 177 13.81 8.06 9.09
C LEU A 177 12.81 7.53 8.03
N THR A 178 13.03 6.31 7.54
CA THR A 178 12.13 5.66 6.60
C THR A 178 10.71 5.50 7.17
N GLY A 179 10.61 5.04 8.43
CA GLY A 179 9.32 4.87 9.11
C GLY A 179 8.57 6.19 9.27
N VAL A 180 9.26 7.25 9.70
CA VAL A 180 8.69 8.59 9.85
C VAL A 180 8.25 9.13 8.49
N MET A 181 9.10 9.07 7.48
CA MET A 181 8.80 9.56 6.14
C MET A 181 7.62 8.83 5.50
N SER A 182 7.64 7.49 5.56
CA SER A 182 6.53 6.66 5.04
C SER A 182 5.20 7.01 5.73
N GLY A 183 5.21 7.10 7.05
CA GLY A 183 4.01 7.44 7.82
C GLY A 183 3.51 8.85 7.56
N PHE A 184 4.40 9.82 7.43
CA PHE A 184 4.06 11.20 7.09
C PHE A 184 3.45 11.30 5.68
N VAL A 185 4.09 10.68 4.68
CA VAL A 185 3.59 10.66 3.30
C VAL A 185 2.23 9.99 3.22
N SER A 186 2.05 8.84 3.88
CA SER A 186 0.78 8.12 3.92
C SER A 186 -0.34 9.00 4.52
N ARG A 187 -0.07 9.66 5.64
CA ARG A 187 -1.02 10.58 6.28
C ARG A 187 -1.40 11.74 5.35
N HIS A 188 -0.42 12.31 4.67
CA HIS A 188 -0.65 13.42 3.73
C HIS A 188 -1.50 12.99 2.53
N ILE A 189 -1.21 11.82 1.93
CA ILE A 189 -2.00 11.28 0.82
C ILE A 189 -3.44 11.01 1.25
N GLN A 190 -3.66 10.42 2.42
CA GLN A 190 -5.00 10.15 2.93
C GLN A 190 -5.80 11.43 3.19
N SER A 191 -5.18 12.46 3.78
CA SER A 191 -5.84 13.74 4.01
C SER A 191 -6.24 14.43 2.71
N LYS A 192 -5.38 14.39 1.69
CA LYS A 192 -5.69 14.93 0.36
C LYS A 192 -6.78 14.15 -0.34
N GLY A 193 -6.80 12.83 -0.19
CA GLY A 193 -7.87 11.98 -0.71
C GLY A 193 -9.26 12.32 -0.14
N LEU A 194 -9.34 12.57 1.16
CA LEU A 194 -10.58 13.01 1.82
C LEU A 194 -11.01 14.40 1.35
N GLU A 195 -10.10 15.37 1.26
CA GLU A 195 -10.39 16.72 0.75
C GLU A 195 -10.96 16.67 -0.68
N LEU A 196 -10.36 15.86 -1.57
CA LEU A 196 -10.84 15.69 -2.94
C LEU A 196 -12.25 15.07 -2.97
N ALA A 197 -12.48 14.03 -2.17
CA ALA A 197 -13.79 13.40 -2.08
C ALA A 197 -14.89 14.36 -1.58
N ASP A 198 -14.57 15.23 -0.64
CA ASP A 198 -15.50 16.24 -0.13
C ASP A 198 -15.80 17.33 -1.18
N ARG A 199 -14.78 17.81 -1.89
CA ARG A 199 -14.98 18.74 -3.03
C ARG A 199 -15.84 18.13 -4.14
N GLU A 200 -15.61 16.85 -4.46
CA GLU A 200 -16.41 16.15 -5.46
C GLU A 200 -17.88 16.01 -5.03
N ARG A 201 -18.13 15.73 -3.75
CA ARG A 201 -19.49 15.70 -3.17
C ARG A 201 -20.16 17.07 -3.23
N GLU A 202 -19.43 18.14 -2.93
CA GLU A 202 -19.94 19.51 -2.99
C GLU A 202 -20.31 19.91 -4.42
N LEU A 203 -19.42 19.66 -5.39
CA LEU A 203 -19.71 19.87 -6.81
C LEU A 203 -20.94 19.09 -7.27
N ARG A 204 -21.07 17.83 -6.85
CA ARG A 204 -22.25 17.01 -7.17
C ARG A 204 -23.55 17.57 -6.57
N ARG A 205 -23.48 18.05 -5.32
CA ARG A 205 -24.64 18.72 -4.68
C ARG A 205 -25.04 19.98 -5.42
N MET A 206 -24.09 20.83 -5.79
CA MET A 206 -24.36 22.05 -6.57
C MET A 206 -25.01 21.73 -7.91
N ARG A 207 -24.50 20.74 -8.65
CA ARG A 207 -25.12 20.31 -9.93
C ARG A 207 -26.56 19.84 -9.73
N LEU A 208 -26.81 18.95 -8.76
CA LEU A 208 -28.16 18.45 -8.48
C LEU A 208 -29.11 19.56 -8.04
N SER A 209 -28.63 20.53 -7.25
CA SER A 209 -29.44 21.69 -6.86
C SER A 209 -29.79 22.57 -8.06
N THR A 210 -28.80 22.84 -8.93
CA THR A 210 -29.03 23.64 -10.15
C THR A 210 -30.00 22.95 -11.11
N ASP A 211 -29.83 21.64 -11.33
CA ASP A 211 -30.74 20.87 -12.17
C ASP A 211 -32.17 20.85 -11.59
N SER A 212 -32.30 20.70 -10.27
CA SER A 212 -33.62 20.76 -9.60
C SER A 212 -34.29 22.12 -9.71
N ILE A 213 -33.52 23.22 -9.57
CA ILE A 213 -34.05 24.58 -9.76
C ILE A 213 -34.53 24.75 -11.19
N ILE A 214 -33.71 24.40 -12.17
CA ILE A 214 -34.06 24.54 -13.60
C ILE A 214 -35.32 23.71 -13.96
N HIS A 215 -35.42 22.49 -13.40
CA HIS A 215 -36.56 21.61 -13.64
C HIS A 215 -37.88 22.13 -13.01
N ASN A 216 -37.82 22.76 -11.85
CA ASN A 216 -38.97 23.24 -11.09
C ASN A 216 -39.32 24.71 -11.38
N LEU A 217 -38.60 25.39 -12.27
CA LEU A 217 -38.98 26.72 -12.73
C LEU A 217 -40.29 26.66 -13.53
N ASN A 218 -41.29 27.45 -13.09
CA ASN A 218 -42.56 27.62 -13.82
C ASN A 218 -42.39 28.46 -15.11
N SER A 219 -41.26 29.13 -15.24
CA SER A 219 -40.93 29.92 -16.44
C SER A 219 -40.14 29.07 -17.41
N GLY A 220 -40.43 29.16 -18.70
CA GLY A 220 -39.67 28.51 -19.76
C GLY A 220 -38.27 29.05 -19.84
N LEU A 221 -37.26 28.16 -19.72
CA LEU A 221 -35.84 28.48 -19.86
C LEU A 221 -35.24 27.74 -21.06
N ILE A 222 -34.63 28.50 -21.98
CA ILE A 222 -33.86 27.97 -23.09
C ILE A 222 -32.45 28.60 -23.00
N VAL A 223 -31.43 27.76 -22.98
CA VAL A 223 -30.04 28.19 -23.00
C VAL A 223 -29.42 27.88 -24.36
N THR A 224 -28.77 28.84 -24.97
CA THR A 224 -28.11 28.71 -26.28
C THR A 224 -26.62 29.04 -26.19
N ASP A 225 -25.83 28.57 -27.16
CA ASP A 225 -24.47 29.05 -27.40
C ASP A 225 -24.49 30.42 -28.13
N MET A 226 -23.31 30.94 -28.44
CA MET A 226 -23.13 32.21 -29.13
C MET A 226 -23.65 32.18 -30.59
N GLU A 227 -23.76 31.01 -31.16
CA GLU A 227 -24.30 30.76 -32.51
C GLU A 227 -25.81 30.54 -32.52
N GLY A 228 -26.50 30.66 -31.37
CA GLY A 228 -27.94 30.49 -31.22
C GLY A 228 -28.40 29.03 -31.21
N ARG A 229 -27.50 28.06 -31.03
CA ARG A 229 -27.82 26.63 -30.92
C ARG A 229 -28.27 26.29 -29.52
N VAL A 230 -29.31 25.54 -29.39
CA VAL A 230 -29.89 25.14 -28.10
C VAL A 230 -28.95 24.17 -27.37
N LEU A 231 -28.52 24.56 -26.18
CA LEU A 231 -27.75 23.74 -25.26
C LEU A 231 -28.66 22.99 -24.29
N THR A 232 -29.67 23.68 -23.73
CA THR A 232 -30.61 23.05 -22.79
C THR A 232 -31.98 23.77 -22.82
N VAL A 233 -33.03 23.01 -22.51
CA VAL A 233 -34.45 23.49 -22.44
C VAL A 233 -35.07 22.85 -21.22
N ASN A 234 -35.66 23.65 -20.33
CA ASN A 234 -36.35 23.12 -19.17
C ASN A 234 -37.75 22.55 -19.52
N PRO A 235 -38.35 21.73 -18.65
CA PRO A 235 -39.68 21.16 -18.90
C PRO A 235 -40.77 22.20 -19.13
N ALA A 236 -40.74 23.34 -18.43
CA ALA A 236 -41.69 24.41 -18.60
C ALA A 236 -41.61 25.03 -20.00
N ALA A 237 -40.43 25.28 -20.55
CA ALA A 237 -40.26 25.77 -21.92
C ALA A 237 -40.80 24.75 -22.95
N ARG A 238 -40.55 23.46 -22.75
CA ARG A 238 -41.11 22.41 -23.63
C ARG A 238 -42.64 22.41 -23.64
N SER A 239 -43.24 22.51 -22.46
CA SER A 239 -44.70 22.58 -22.31
C SER A 239 -45.28 23.82 -22.96
N LEU A 240 -44.67 25.01 -22.76
CA LEU A 240 -45.10 26.27 -23.34
C LEU A 240 -45.00 26.30 -24.87
N LEU A 241 -43.99 25.63 -25.42
CA LEU A 241 -43.76 25.53 -26.87
C LEU A 241 -44.48 24.34 -27.52
N GLY A 242 -45.20 23.50 -26.76
CA GLY A 242 -45.90 22.32 -27.26
C GLY A 242 -45.00 21.22 -27.81
N ILE A 243 -43.71 21.19 -27.36
CA ILE A 243 -42.70 20.26 -27.88
C ILE A 243 -42.71 18.99 -27.03
N GLY A 244 -42.95 17.84 -27.65
CA GLY A 244 -42.98 16.53 -27.00
C GLY A 244 -41.67 16.15 -26.35
N PHE A 245 -41.72 15.39 -25.22
CA PHE A 245 -40.54 14.98 -24.45
C PHE A 245 -39.53 14.13 -25.23
N GLY A 246 -39.92 13.47 -26.31
CA GLY A 246 -39.07 12.66 -27.18
C GLY A 246 -38.25 13.44 -28.23
N THR A 247 -38.52 14.74 -28.39
CA THR A 247 -37.85 15.53 -29.42
C THR A 247 -36.50 16.06 -28.95
N THR A 248 -35.44 15.68 -29.65
CA THR A 248 -34.08 16.19 -29.36
C THR A 248 -33.93 17.59 -29.93
N LEU A 249 -33.85 18.58 -29.04
CA LEU A 249 -33.66 20.01 -29.38
C LEU A 249 -32.21 20.45 -29.31
N LYS A 250 -31.37 19.68 -28.66
CA LYS A 250 -29.93 20.00 -28.44
C LYS A 250 -29.21 20.11 -29.80
N GLY A 251 -28.54 21.23 -30.02
CA GLY A 251 -27.79 21.52 -31.26
C GLY A 251 -28.63 22.11 -32.39
N LYS A 252 -29.99 22.21 -32.27
CA LYS A 252 -30.84 22.92 -33.24
C LYS A 252 -30.81 24.43 -32.99
N THR A 253 -30.95 25.22 -34.02
CA THR A 253 -31.09 26.68 -33.88
C THR A 253 -32.51 27.06 -33.47
N ILE A 254 -32.65 28.17 -32.72
CA ILE A 254 -33.98 28.65 -32.30
C ILE A 254 -34.91 28.86 -33.50
N SER A 255 -34.37 29.26 -34.66
CA SER A 255 -35.12 29.39 -35.92
C SER A 255 -35.75 28.08 -36.44
N ASP A 256 -35.15 26.92 -36.08
CA ASP A 256 -35.62 25.59 -36.53
C ASP A 256 -36.71 25.02 -35.62
N MET A 257 -37.14 25.79 -34.61
CA MET A 257 -38.20 25.41 -33.65
C MET A 257 -39.59 25.96 -33.97
N ARG A 258 -39.74 26.63 -35.10
CA ARG A 258 -41.04 27.13 -35.57
C ARG A 258 -41.87 26.09 -36.29
#